data_7c03ea089bf7abcb6fa04c3c8c78808c
#
_entry.id   7c03ea089bf7abcb6fa04c3c8c78808c
#
_cell.length_a   1.000
_cell.length_b   1.000
_cell.length_c   1.000
_cell.angle_alpha   90.00
_cell.angle_beta   90.00
_cell.angle_gamma   90.00
#
_symmetry.space_group_name_H-M   'P 1'
#
loop_
_entity.id
_entity.type
_entity.pdbx_description
1 polymer ?
#
loop_
_entity_poly.entity_id
_entity_poly.type
_entity_poly.pdbx_seq_one_letter_code
_entity_poly.pdbx_strand_id
1 'polypeptide(L)'
;MKLFYLVMWRMSTILVVILTCWAVLFYLAIMEEVNDEVDDSLSDYAESLIIRSLSGEQMPDTSNGSNNQYFLYEVTPEYAASYPNISYRDEMVYITEKGETEPARILMTIFQKEDGGYMELVVYTPTIEKFDLQRAVLGWIVFLYVLLFLMILAVNAWVFHRNMRPLYTLLKWLEDYRLGTKENPLDESLRIVEFRKLNEAANMFSERSEKLYEQQKLFIGNASHEMQTPRVFCRTRLEMLMEDETLTEKQLSELMKTHRTLENLTRLNKSLLLLCKIENRQFTDVKSLCLNELLLQYLDDYKEVYAYRHVQVEVHVEECFRLEMSESLATVLLTNLLKNAFVHVTEGGVIALSFTASSFRISNTGDASLDKNRIFERFYKEGKAEGSTGLGLALVDSICKAYHLTLSYTFEDGQHIFSIVS
;
A
#
# COMPACT_ATOMS: atom_id res chain seq x y z
N MET A 1 5.07 -6.49 -2.36
CA MET A 1 5.11 -7.40 -1.19
C MET A 1 4.80 -6.57 0.05
N LYS A 2 3.80 -6.93 0.88
CA LYS A 2 3.47 -6.11 2.06
C LYS A 2 4.67 -6.15 3.03
N LEU A 3 5.01 -5.02 3.64
CA LEU A 3 6.12 -4.86 4.61
C LEU A 3 6.12 -5.99 5.66
N PHE A 4 4.93 -6.40 6.09
CA PHE A 4 4.73 -7.52 7.00
C PHE A 4 5.49 -8.79 6.57
N TYR A 5 5.26 -9.26 5.33
CA TYR A 5 5.89 -10.50 4.85
C TYR A 5 7.41 -10.39 4.72
N LEU A 6 7.90 -9.20 4.34
CA LEU A 6 9.35 -8.96 4.21
C LEU A 6 10.05 -9.04 5.57
N VAL A 7 9.50 -8.38 6.60
CA VAL A 7 10.09 -8.37 7.95
C VAL A 7 10.00 -9.76 8.58
N MET A 8 8.82 -10.40 8.50
CA MET A 8 8.62 -11.76 9.03
C MET A 8 9.56 -12.77 8.37
N TRP A 9 9.74 -12.72 7.06
CA TRP A 9 10.66 -13.59 6.35
C TRP A 9 12.11 -13.44 6.86
N ARG A 10 12.61 -12.20 6.95
CA ARG A 10 13.98 -11.94 7.43
C ARG A 10 14.20 -12.37 8.87
N MET A 11 13.26 -12.02 9.75
CA MET A 11 13.34 -12.43 11.16
C MET A 11 13.30 -13.96 11.31
N SER A 12 12.41 -14.64 10.59
CA SER A 12 12.32 -16.10 10.60
C SER A 12 13.58 -16.76 10.07
N THR A 13 14.18 -16.25 9.00
CA THR A 13 15.42 -16.80 8.44
C THR A 13 16.59 -16.72 9.46
N ILE A 14 16.78 -15.56 10.09
CA ILE A 14 17.82 -15.38 11.11
C ILE A 14 17.57 -16.33 12.29
N LEU A 15 16.33 -16.45 12.73
CA LEU A 15 15.95 -17.30 13.83
C LEU A 15 16.21 -18.78 13.55
N VAL A 16 15.85 -19.25 12.34
CA VAL A 16 16.12 -20.63 11.90
C VAL A 16 17.62 -20.92 11.99
N VAL A 17 18.47 -20.03 11.47
CA VAL A 17 19.91 -20.21 11.51
C VAL A 17 20.43 -20.32 12.95
N ILE A 18 20.00 -19.42 13.83
CA ILE A 18 20.43 -19.43 15.24
C ILE A 18 19.97 -20.71 15.95
N LEU A 19 18.70 -21.07 15.81
CA LEU A 19 18.14 -22.26 16.44
C LEU A 19 18.78 -23.57 15.92
N THR A 20 19.05 -23.62 14.60
CA THR A 20 19.71 -24.78 14.01
C THR A 20 21.15 -24.90 14.53
N CYS A 21 21.90 -23.81 14.58
CA CYS A 21 23.25 -23.78 15.11
C CYS A 21 23.28 -24.24 16.59
N TRP A 22 22.34 -23.72 17.40
CA TRP A 22 22.20 -24.11 18.79
C TRP A 22 21.85 -25.60 18.95
N ALA A 23 20.89 -26.11 18.17
CA ALA A 23 20.46 -27.51 18.23
C ALA A 23 21.61 -28.47 17.87
N VAL A 24 22.41 -28.15 16.84
CA VAL A 24 23.57 -28.92 16.43
C VAL A 24 24.64 -28.92 17.53
N LEU A 25 25.00 -27.75 18.07
CA LEU A 25 25.98 -27.63 19.14
C LEU A 25 25.54 -28.43 20.40
N PHE A 26 24.27 -28.31 20.76
CA PHE A 26 23.70 -28.98 21.89
C PHE A 26 23.71 -30.53 21.70
N TYR A 27 23.36 -30.99 20.49
CA TYR A 27 23.45 -32.42 20.17
C TYR A 27 24.88 -32.96 20.28
N LEU A 28 25.86 -32.20 19.70
CA LEU A 28 27.27 -32.60 19.77
C LEU A 28 27.79 -32.66 21.22
N ALA A 29 27.45 -31.66 22.02
CA ALA A 29 27.86 -31.63 23.43
C ALA A 29 27.27 -32.80 24.24
N ILE A 30 26.00 -33.14 24.05
CA ILE A 30 25.41 -34.31 24.71
C ILE A 30 26.05 -35.62 24.23
N MET A 31 26.37 -35.72 22.93
CA MET A 31 27.01 -36.95 22.42
C MET A 31 28.42 -37.13 22.97
N GLU A 32 29.18 -36.07 23.13
CA GLU A 32 30.50 -36.05 23.76
C GLU A 32 30.38 -36.53 25.21
N GLU A 33 29.50 -35.92 26.00
CA GLU A 33 29.26 -36.30 27.40
C GLU A 33 28.84 -37.76 27.56
N VAL A 34 27.93 -38.26 26.68
CA VAL A 34 27.52 -39.70 26.71
C VAL A 34 28.68 -40.63 26.36
N ASN A 35 29.60 -40.22 25.48
CA ASN A 35 30.78 -41.04 25.17
C ASN A 35 31.76 -41.06 26.33
N ASP A 36 32.03 -39.90 26.95
CA ASP A 36 32.95 -39.76 28.07
C ASP A 36 32.44 -40.61 29.28
N GLU A 37 31.14 -40.56 29.60
CA GLU A 37 30.53 -41.35 30.68
C GLU A 37 30.67 -42.85 30.44
N VAL A 38 30.54 -43.32 29.18
CA VAL A 38 30.76 -44.75 28.85
C VAL A 38 32.23 -45.14 29.01
N ASP A 39 33.16 -44.30 28.59
CA ASP A 39 34.61 -44.54 28.71
C ASP A 39 35.04 -44.51 30.18
N ASP A 40 34.53 -43.58 30.99
CA ASP A 40 34.80 -43.53 32.45
C ASP A 40 34.25 -44.79 33.16
N SER A 41 33.01 -45.21 32.85
CA SER A 41 32.42 -46.43 33.40
C SER A 41 33.23 -47.70 33.05
N LEU A 42 33.75 -47.79 31.82
CA LEU A 42 34.63 -48.89 31.40
C LEU A 42 35.99 -48.84 32.15
N SER A 43 36.54 -47.65 32.33
CA SER A 43 37.80 -47.46 33.05
C SER A 43 37.68 -47.88 34.51
N ASP A 44 36.65 -47.41 35.21
CA ASP A 44 36.40 -47.81 36.62
C ASP A 44 36.21 -49.30 36.80
N TYR A 45 35.47 -49.91 35.86
CA TYR A 45 35.27 -51.36 35.89
C TYR A 45 36.58 -52.09 35.61
N ALA A 46 37.39 -51.66 34.65
CA ALA A 46 38.70 -52.24 34.36
C ALA A 46 39.66 -52.12 35.56
N GLU A 47 39.69 -50.95 36.22
CA GLU A 47 40.51 -50.76 37.42
C GLU A 47 40.11 -51.72 38.56
N SER A 48 38.80 -51.87 38.77
CA SER A 48 38.29 -52.79 39.78
C SER A 48 38.70 -54.26 39.49
N LEU A 49 38.71 -54.68 38.24
CA LEU A 49 39.15 -55.99 37.80
C LEU A 49 40.69 -56.23 37.98
N ILE A 50 41.46 -55.17 37.64
CA ILE A 50 42.94 -55.22 37.86
C ILE A 50 43.26 -55.35 39.33
N ILE A 51 42.63 -54.57 40.20
CA ILE A 51 42.85 -54.66 41.66
C ILE A 51 42.52 -56.03 42.19
N ARG A 52 41.40 -56.62 41.79
CA ARG A 52 41.01 -57.98 42.18
C ARG A 52 42.00 -59.06 41.68
N SER A 53 42.44 -58.92 40.44
CA SER A 53 43.41 -59.84 39.84
C SER A 53 44.78 -59.79 40.59
N LEU A 54 45.22 -58.64 41.01
CA LEU A 54 46.44 -58.42 41.75
C LEU A 54 46.33 -58.90 43.23
N SER A 55 45.15 -58.73 43.85
CA SER A 55 44.85 -59.15 45.22
C SER A 55 44.60 -60.66 45.33
N GLY A 56 44.58 -61.43 44.25
CA GLY A 56 44.28 -62.86 44.25
C GLY A 56 42.83 -63.20 44.60
N GLU A 57 41.91 -62.23 44.54
CA GLU A 57 40.48 -62.47 44.76
C GLU A 57 39.85 -63.24 43.57
N GLN A 58 38.72 -63.93 43.84
CA GLN A 58 37.96 -64.52 42.76
C GLN A 58 37.41 -63.48 41.79
N MET A 59 37.75 -63.61 40.54
CA MET A 59 37.22 -62.78 39.50
C MET A 59 35.67 -62.86 39.38
N PRO A 60 34.95 -61.82 39.12
CA PRO A 60 33.52 -61.88 38.96
C PRO A 60 33.15 -62.86 37.83
N ASP A 61 32.06 -63.62 38.01
CA ASP A 61 31.51 -64.37 36.90
C ASP A 61 31.01 -63.48 35.78
N THR A 62 31.40 -63.74 34.54
CA THR A 62 31.01 -62.98 33.36
C THR A 62 29.49 -63.00 33.13
N SER A 63 28.75 -63.91 33.80
CA SER A 63 27.29 -64.02 33.72
C SER A 63 26.52 -63.29 34.81
N ASN A 64 27.15 -62.40 35.58
CA ASN A 64 26.57 -61.73 36.77
C ASN A 64 25.53 -60.63 36.47
N GLY A 65 24.93 -60.55 35.29
CA GLY A 65 23.93 -59.54 34.94
C GLY A 65 24.49 -58.08 34.81
N SER A 66 25.80 -57.93 34.91
CA SER A 66 26.50 -56.69 34.55
C SER A 66 26.54 -56.56 33.04
N ASN A 67 26.19 -55.39 32.48
CA ASN A 67 26.32 -55.13 31.05
C ASN A 67 27.78 -55.17 30.57
N ASN A 68 28.75 -55.09 31.51
CA ASN A 68 30.17 -55.08 31.19
C ASN A 68 30.69 -56.53 31.25
N GLN A 69 31.32 -56.96 30.18
CA GLN A 69 32.00 -58.28 30.10
C GLN A 69 33.49 -58.02 29.95
N TYR A 70 34.30 -59.00 30.38
CA TYR A 70 35.75 -58.92 30.31
C TYR A 70 36.39 -60.27 29.86
N PHE A 71 37.58 -60.10 29.25
CA PHE A 71 38.48 -61.17 28.92
C PHE A 71 39.88 -60.84 29.40
N LEU A 72 40.60 -61.90 29.85
CA LEU A 72 41.98 -61.79 30.28
C LEU A 72 42.84 -62.72 29.46
N TYR A 73 43.87 -62.20 28.84
CA TYR A 73 44.81 -62.91 28.01
C TYR A 73 46.24 -62.77 28.55
N GLU A 74 47.04 -63.82 28.64
CA GLU A 74 48.45 -63.69 28.87
C GLU A 74 49.17 -63.24 27.63
N VAL A 75 50.01 -62.20 27.75
CA VAL A 75 50.71 -61.59 26.63
C VAL A 75 52.23 -61.56 26.85
N THR A 76 52.97 -61.53 25.75
CA THR A 76 54.45 -61.47 25.82
C THR A 76 54.96 -60.10 26.25
N PRO A 77 56.14 -59.99 26.90
CA PRO A 77 56.70 -58.62 27.23
C PRO A 77 56.92 -57.74 26.02
N GLU A 78 57.19 -58.34 24.85
CA GLU A 78 57.39 -57.60 23.60
C GLU A 78 56.07 -56.99 23.13
N TYR A 79 54.97 -57.70 23.24
CA TYR A 79 53.62 -57.19 22.93
C TYR A 79 53.21 -56.08 23.89
N ALA A 80 53.43 -56.34 25.21
CA ALA A 80 53.10 -55.33 26.21
C ALA A 80 53.85 -53.99 26.02
N ALA A 81 55.10 -54.03 25.55
CA ALA A 81 55.92 -52.82 25.29
C ALA A 81 55.49 -52.02 24.02
N SER A 82 54.78 -52.68 23.12
CA SER A 82 54.35 -52.08 21.83
C SER A 82 52.94 -51.44 21.86
N TYR A 83 52.19 -51.68 22.93
CA TYR A 83 50.82 -51.17 23.07
C TYR A 83 50.71 -49.99 24.06
N PRO A 84 49.80 -48.99 23.79
CA PRO A 84 49.52 -47.92 24.76
C PRO A 84 48.86 -48.49 26.02
N ASN A 85 49.05 -47.84 27.16
CA ASN A 85 48.56 -48.33 28.47
C ASN A 85 47.01 -48.50 28.48
N ILE A 86 46.27 -47.66 27.82
CA ILE A 86 44.80 -47.75 27.71
C ILE A 86 44.42 -47.33 26.26
N SER A 87 43.55 -48.10 25.66
CA SER A 87 42.97 -47.75 24.36
C SER A 87 41.48 -48.06 24.30
N TYR A 88 40.71 -47.13 23.72
CA TYR A 88 39.29 -47.31 23.51
C TYR A 88 39.00 -47.50 22.01
N ARG A 89 38.09 -48.43 21.68
CA ARG A 89 37.64 -48.64 20.29
C ARG A 89 36.20 -49.13 20.24
N ASP A 90 35.51 -48.83 19.17
CA ASP A 90 34.18 -49.38 18.89
C ASP A 90 34.31 -50.54 17.91
N GLU A 91 33.84 -51.73 18.29
CA GLU A 91 33.87 -52.93 17.46
C GLU A 91 32.55 -53.71 17.61
N MET A 92 32.29 -54.57 16.61
CA MET A 92 31.18 -55.53 16.67
C MET A 92 31.64 -56.77 17.44
N VAL A 93 31.03 -57.06 18.58
CA VAL A 93 31.36 -58.17 19.44
C VAL A 93 30.21 -59.18 19.45
N TYR A 94 30.56 -60.44 19.33
CA TYR A 94 29.60 -61.57 19.49
C TYR A 94 29.30 -61.76 20.96
N ILE A 95 28.06 -61.53 21.39
CA ILE A 95 27.62 -61.70 22.77
C ILE A 95 27.07 -63.15 22.92
N THR A 96 27.82 -64.02 23.57
CA THR A 96 27.51 -65.42 23.70
C THR A 96 26.17 -65.67 24.38
N GLU A 97 25.80 -64.87 25.38
CA GLU A 97 24.53 -64.96 26.11
C GLU A 97 23.29 -64.67 25.27
N LYS A 98 23.41 -63.75 24.34
CA LYS A 98 22.30 -63.32 23.44
C LYS A 98 22.31 -64.08 22.10
N GLY A 99 23.46 -64.72 21.74
CA GLY A 99 23.63 -65.36 20.44
C GLY A 99 23.67 -64.37 19.24
N GLU A 100 23.92 -63.10 19.48
CA GLU A 100 23.90 -62.03 18.47
C GLU A 100 25.19 -61.24 18.51
N THR A 101 25.52 -60.58 17.36
CA THR A 101 26.65 -59.72 17.26
C THR A 101 26.14 -58.25 17.44
N GLU A 102 26.61 -57.59 18.50
CA GLU A 102 26.22 -56.26 18.86
C GLU A 102 27.41 -55.28 18.80
N PRO A 103 27.18 -54.00 18.48
CA PRO A 103 28.20 -52.98 18.61
C PRO A 103 28.55 -52.81 20.11
N ALA A 104 29.83 -52.78 20.41
CA ALA A 104 30.32 -52.61 21.78
C ALA A 104 31.46 -51.59 21.82
N ARG A 105 31.52 -50.84 22.92
CA ARG A 105 32.67 -50.01 23.28
C ARG A 105 33.64 -50.88 24.03
N ILE A 106 34.88 -50.93 23.59
CA ILE A 106 35.94 -51.81 24.14
C ILE A 106 37.01 -50.91 24.75
N LEU A 107 37.40 -51.23 25.99
CA LEU A 107 38.60 -50.73 26.63
C LEU A 107 39.62 -51.88 26.66
N MET A 108 40.83 -51.62 26.21
CA MET A 108 41.96 -52.54 26.30
C MET A 108 43.04 -51.88 27.14
N THR A 109 43.55 -52.63 28.12
CA THR A 109 44.65 -52.20 28.95
C THR A 109 45.57 -53.41 29.31
N ILE A 110 46.84 -53.17 29.51
CA ILE A 110 47.81 -54.14 29.85
C ILE A 110 48.37 -53.78 31.25
N PHE A 111 48.42 -54.82 32.12
CA PHE A 111 49.00 -54.67 33.45
C PHE A 111 49.97 -55.84 33.77
N GLN A 112 50.88 -55.64 34.73
CA GLN A 112 51.86 -56.65 35.16
C GLN A 112 51.42 -57.30 36.45
N LYS A 113 51.44 -58.59 36.50
CA LYS A 113 51.19 -59.41 37.71
C LYS A 113 52.41 -59.42 38.66
N GLU A 114 52.21 -59.76 39.92
CA GLU A 114 53.27 -59.92 40.91
C GLU A 114 54.34 -60.96 40.55
N ASP A 115 53.97 -61.94 39.71
CA ASP A 115 54.86 -62.99 39.20
C ASP A 115 55.75 -62.55 38.01
N GLY A 116 55.61 -61.30 37.61
CA GLY A 116 56.35 -60.68 36.50
C GLY A 116 55.72 -60.91 35.12
N GLY A 117 54.61 -61.62 35.00
CA GLY A 117 53.86 -61.85 33.74
C GLY A 117 53.02 -60.61 33.34
N TYR A 118 52.78 -60.49 32.06
CA TYR A 118 51.92 -59.41 31.52
C TYR A 118 50.56 -60.02 31.14
N MET A 119 49.46 -59.25 31.50
CA MET A 119 48.08 -59.60 31.18
C MET A 119 47.44 -58.47 30.40
N GLU A 120 46.77 -58.77 29.30
CA GLU A 120 45.87 -57.87 28.58
C GLU A 120 44.48 -58.10 29.13
N LEU A 121 43.86 -57.00 29.60
CA LEU A 121 42.47 -56.94 30.01
C LEU A 121 41.69 -56.22 28.91
N VAL A 122 40.73 -56.92 28.38
CA VAL A 122 39.76 -56.42 27.41
C VAL A 122 38.41 -56.40 28.11
N VAL A 123 37.91 -55.16 28.30
CA VAL A 123 36.56 -54.90 28.87
C VAL A 123 35.69 -54.34 27.79
N TYR A 124 34.46 -54.78 27.65
CA TYR A 124 33.54 -54.23 26.71
C TYR A 124 32.14 -54.11 27.29
N THR A 125 31.40 -53.11 26.79
CA THR A 125 29.98 -52.90 27.07
C THR A 125 29.21 -52.79 25.77
N PRO A 126 28.07 -53.54 25.62
CA PRO A 126 27.21 -53.39 24.44
C PRO A 126 26.67 -51.98 24.35
N THR A 127 26.71 -51.42 23.14
CA THR A 127 26.29 -49.99 22.91
C THR A 127 24.93 -49.89 22.24
N ILE A 128 24.13 -50.95 22.15
CA ILE A 128 22.77 -50.92 21.59
C ILE A 128 21.92 -49.91 22.35
N GLU A 129 21.94 -49.92 23.66
CA GLU A 129 21.20 -48.99 24.51
C GLU A 129 21.68 -47.52 24.27
N LYS A 130 22.97 -47.33 23.94
CA LYS A 130 23.53 -46.03 23.56
C LYS A 130 22.91 -45.50 22.25
N PHE A 131 22.75 -46.34 21.23
CA PHE A 131 22.11 -45.94 19.97
C PHE A 131 20.63 -45.60 20.15
N ASP A 132 19.92 -46.34 21.00
CA ASP A 132 18.53 -46.06 21.32
C ASP A 132 18.41 -44.73 22.12
N LEU A 133 19.31 -44.50 23.08
CA LEU A 133 19.41 -43.21 23.79
C LEU A 133 19.71 -42.06 22.84
N GLN A 134 20.70 -42.20 21.95
CA GLN A 134 21.03 -41.18 20.93
C GLN A 134 19.83 -40.86 20.06
N ARG A 135 19.08 -41.86 19.60
CA ARG A 135 17.88 -41.67 18.78
C ARG A 135 16.75 -40.97 19.56
N ALA A 136 16.56 -41.34 20.83
CA ALA A 136 15.59 -40.72 21.72
C ALA A 136 15.96 -39.25 21.97
N VAL A 137 17.22 -38.93 22.29
CA VAL A 137 17.73 -37.57 22.50
C VAL A 137 17.56 -36.72 21.23
N LEU A 138 17.94 -37.26 20.06
CA LEU A 138 17.73 -36.57 18.79
C LEU A 138 16.24 -36.31 18.55
N GLY A 139 15.37 -37.27 18.81
CA GLY A 139 13.92 -37.12 18.69
C GLY A 139 13.37 -35.97 19.55
N TRP A 140 13.81 -35.92 20.83
CA TRP A 140 13.42 -34.82 21.74
C TRP A 140 13.98 -33.46 21.31
N ILE A 141 15.22 -33.39 20.82
CA ILE A 141 15.82 -32.15 20.31
C ILE A 141 15.02 -31.65 19.11
N VAL A 142 14.71 -32.52 18.16
CA VAL A 142 13.90 -32.14 16.96
C VAL A 142 12.50 -31.70 17.36
N PHE A 143 11.85 -32.41 18.27
CA PHE A 143 10.52 -32.04 18.77
C PHE A 143 10.52 -30.65 19.43
N LEU A 144 11.45 -30.43 20.36
CA LEU A 144 11.57 -29.15 21.05
C LEU A 144 11.96 -28.01 20.09
N TYR A 145 12.83 -28.28 19.12
CA TYR A 145 13.19 -27.34 18.06
C TYR A 145 11.97 -26.87 17.27
N VAL A 146 11.15 -27.81 16.79
CA VAL A 146 9.94 -27.50 16.01
C VAL A 146 8.93 -26.77 16.88
N LEU A 147 8.71 -27.21 18.10
CA LEU A 147 7.79 -26.55 19.04
C LEU A 147 8.20 -25.10 19.32
N LEU A 148 9.47 -24.89 19.64
CA LEU A 148 10.03 -23.55 19.93
C LEU A 148 9.94 -22.64 18.69
N PHE A 149 10.29 -23.17 17.51
CA PHE A 149 10.18 -22.44 16.25
C PHE A 149 8.75 -21.97 15.98
N LEU A 150 7.76 -22.85 16.09
CA LEU A 150 6.34 -22.50 15.90
C LEU A 150 5.87 -21.47 16.93
N MET A 151 6.27 -21.63 18.19
CA MET A 151 5.93 -20.69 19.26
C MET A 151 6.47 -19.29 18.96
N ILE A 152 7.72 -19.20 18.55
CA ILE A 152 8.35 -17.90 18.23
C ILE A 152 7.69 -17.26 17.00
N LEU A 153 7.35 -18.05 15.96
CA LEU A 153 6.61 -17.53 14.80
C LEU A 153 5.25 -16.96 15.22
N ALA A 154 4.51 -17.67 16.06
CA ALA A 154 3.22 -17.21 16.55
C ALA A 154 3.31 -15.93 17.35
N VAL A 155 4.29 -15.85 18.29
CA VAL A 155 4.53 -14.64 19.10
C VAL A 155 4.94 -13.47 18.23
N ASN A 156 5.89 -13.66 17.30
CA ASN A 156 6.32 -12.60 16.38
C ASN A 156 5.15 -12.09 15.51
N ALA A 157 4.33 -12.98 14.96
CA ALA A 157 3.17 -12.61 14.16
C ALA A 157 2.15 -11.80 14.99
N TRP A 158 1.89 -12.22 16.22
CA TRP A 158 0.98 -11.53 17.13
C TRP A 158 1.49 -10.14 17.53
N VAL A 159 2.76 -10.03 17.95
CA VAL A 159 3.41 -8.77 18.35
C VAL A 159 3.44 -7.79 17.19
N PHE A 160 3.85 -8.26 16.00
CA PHE A 160 3.90 -7.41 14.81
C PHE A 160 2.52 -6.89 14.41
N HIS A 161 1.51 -7.78 14.36
CA HIS A 161 0.14 -7.39 14.02
C HIS A 161 -0.41 -6.34 15.00
N ARG A 162 -0.18 -6.54 16.30
CA ARG A 162 -0.60 -5.61 17.33
C ARG A 162 0.08 -4.25 17.25
N ASN A 163 1.41 -4.25 17.03
CA ASN A 163 2.18 -3.02 16.98
C ASN A 163 1.98 -2.22 15.68
N MET A 164 1.64 -2.88 14.56
CA MET A 164 1.40 -2.19 13.29
C MET A 164 -0.05 -1.71 13.11
N ARG A 165 -0.96 -2.07 13.99
CA ARG A 165 -2.36 -1.61 13.92
C ARG A 165 -2.50 -0.09 13.83
N PRO A 166 -1.77 0.73 14.60
CA PRO A 166 -1.86 2.20 14.51
C PRO A 166 -1.48 2.73 13.12
N LEU A 167 -0.47 2.12 12.48
CA LEU A 167 -0.06 2.50 11.12
C LEU A 167 -1.17 2.26 10.10
N TYR A 168 -1.86 1.12 10.18
CA TYR A 168 -2.97 0.83 9.28
C TYR A 168 -4.17 1.76 9.53
N THR A 169 -4.40 2.15 10.79
CA THR A 169 -5.42 3.14 11.13
C THR A 169 -5.09 4.50 10.51
N LEU A 170 -3.84 4.96 10.62
CA LEU A 170 -3.37 6.20 10.00
C LEU A 170 -3.49 6.16 8.47
N LEU A 171 -3.07 5.06 7.83
CA LEU A 171 -3.19 4.91 6.38
C LEU A 171 -4.65 4.99 5.92
N LYS A 172 -5.54 4.27 6.60
CA LYS A 172 -6.96 4.32 6.28
C LYS A 172 -7.54 5.73 6.47
N TRP A 173 -7.19 6.40 7.57
CA TRP A 173 -7.61 7.77 7.83
C TRP A 173 -7.15 8.72 6.72
N LEU A 174 -5.89 8.58 6.22
CA LEU A 174 -5.37 9.37 5.10
C LEU A 174 -6.08 9.07 3.77
N GLU A 175 -6.48 7.82 3.53
CA GLU A 175 -7.25 7.43 2.33
C GLU A 175 -8.67 8.01 2.35
N ASP A 176 -9.29 8.04 3.52
CA ASP A 176 -10.66 8.54 3.72
C ASP A 176 -10.71 10.07 3.87
N TYR A 177 -9.56 10.74 4.17
CA TYR A 177 -9.49 12.17 4.43
C TYR A 177 -9.98 13.00 3.24
N ARG A 178 -10.96 13.88 3.48
CA ARG A 178 -11.52 14.80 2.51
C ARG A 178 -11.63 16.20 3.09
N LEU A 179 -11.09 17.20 2.39
CA LEU A 179 -11.22 18.60 2.76
C LEU A 179 -12.70 19.03 2.86
N GLY A 180 -13.04 19.72 3.93
CA GLY A 180 -14.40 20.21 4.17
C GLY A 180 -15.32 19.22 4.89
N THR A 181 -14.86 18.02 5.24
CA THR A 181 -15.58 17.07 6.08
C THR A 181 -14.93 17.02 7.46
N LYS A 182 -15.71 17.22 8.54
CA LYS A 182 -15.19 17.07 9.89
C LYS A 182 -14.93 15.60 10.18
N GLU A 183 -13.71 15.16 10.02
CA GLU A 183 -13.28 13.84 10.46
C GLU A 183 -12.80 13.88 11.91
N ASN A 184 -12.95 12.75 12.62
CA ASN A 184 -12.42 12.63 13.97
C ASN A 184 -10.90 12.62 13.93
N PRO A 185 -10.21 13.38 14.80
CA PRO A 185 -8.77 13.39 14.88
C PRO A 185 -8.22 12.02 15.25
N LEU A 186 -7.01 11.72 14.78
CA LEU A 186 -6.28 10.52 15.15
C LEU A 186 -5.89 10.56 16.63
N ASP A 187 -5.88 9.39 17.27
CA ASP A 187 -5.51 9.24 18.68
C ASP A 187 -4.01 9.59 18.90
N GLU A 188 -3.76 10.55 19.76
CA GLU A 188 -2.43 11.02 20.17
C GLU A 188 -1.94 10.39 21.48
N SER A 189 -2.72 9.48 22.10
CA SER A 189 -2.34 8.80 23.34
C SER A 189 -1.54 7.50 23.13
N LEU A 190 -1.07 7.23 21.91
CA LEU A 190 -0.35 6.01 21.55
C LEU A 190 0.93 5.82 22.36
N ARG A 191 1.18 4.57 22.81
CA ARG A 191 2.37 4.21 23.58
C ARG A 191 3.67 4.32 22.78
N ILE A 192 3.61 4.03 21.47
CA ILE A 192 4.77 4.08 20.56
C ILE A 192 4.95 5.53 20.12
N VAL A 193 6.06 6.13 20.50
CA VAL A 193 6.36 7.56 20.29
C VAL A 193 6.35 7.95 18.83
N GLU A 194 6.85 7.09 17.95
CA GLU A 194 6.92 7.30 16.51
C GLU A 194 5.51 7.42 15.89
N PHE A 195 4.60 6.55 16.27
CA PHE A 195 3.20 6.60 15.79
C PHE A 195 2.43 7.78 16.38
N ARG A 196 2.72 8.13 17.65
CA ARG A 196 2.14 9.32 18.25
C ARG A 196 2.55 10.58 17.48
N LYS A 197 3.85 10.75 17.17
CA LYS A 197 4.34 11.88 16.36
C LYS A 197 3.76 11.92 14.96
N LEU A 198 3.56 10.75 14.34
CA LEU A 198 2.91 10.67 13.03
C LEU A 198 1.45 11.12 13.11
N ASN A 199 0.70 10.71 14.13
CA ASN A 199 -0.68 11.13 14.32
C ASN A 199 -0.78 12.64 14.62
N GLU A 200 0.09 13.18 15.49
CA GLU A 200 0.21 14.62 15.78
C GLU A 200 0.47 15.42 14.49
N ALA A 201 1.43 14.97 13.67
CA ALA A 201 1.74 15.63 12.40
C ALA A 201 0.59 15.56 11.40
N ALA A 202 -0.11 14.42 11.30
CA ALA A 202 -1.27 14.25 10.44
C ALA A 202 -2.44 15.13 10.89
N ASN A 203 -2.73 15.20 12.19
CA ASN A 203 -3.75 16.07 12.76
C ASN A 203 -3.43 17.55 12.50
N MET A 204 -2.19 17.99 12.74
CA MET A 204 -1.76 19.36 12.44
C MET A 204 -1.88 19.71 10.95
N PHE A 205 -1.53 18.76 10.06
CA PHE A 205 -1.68 18.96 8.62
C PHE A 205 -3.16 19.11 8.25
N SER A 206 -4.01 18.24 8.78
CA SER A 206 -5.46 18.31 8.56
C SER A 206 -6.03 19.66 9.04
N GLU A 207 -5.71 20.10 10.27
CA GLU A 207 -6.17 21.36 10.83
C GLU A 207 -5.73 22.58 9.99
N ARG A 208 -4.46 22.58 9.54
CA ARG A 208 -3.96 23.65 8.66
C ARG A 208 -4.69 23.66 7.32
N SER A 209 -4.90 22.49 6.73
CA SER A 209 -5.58 22.37 5.45
C SER A 209 -7.03 22.83 5.54
N GLU A 210 -7.73 22.45 6.59
CA GLU A 210 -9.10 22.91 6.88
C GLU A 210 -9.17 24.43 7.05
N LYS A 211 -8.28 25.03 7.84
CA LYS A 211 -8.22 26.49 8.03
C LYS A 211 -7.96 27.23 6.72
N LEU A 212 -7.03 26.74 5.91
CA LEU A 212 -6.77 27.34 4.60
C LEU A 212 -7.97 27.24 3.67
N TYR A 213 -8.66 26.09 3.68
CA TYR A 213 -9.87 25.86 2.91
C TYR A 213 -10.99 26.80 3.34
N GLU A 214 -11.25 26.95 4.65
CA GLU A 214 -12.23 27.87 5.19
C GLU A 214 -11.89 29.34 4.85
N GLN A 215 -10.64 29.75 4.99
CA GLN A 215 -10.19 31.10 4.63
C GLN A 215 -10.39 31.37 3.13
N GLN A 216 -10.06 30.40 2.27
CA GLN A 216 -10.27 30.53 0.83
C GLN A 216 -11.76 30.65 0.48
N LYS A 217 -12.62 29.85 1.15
CA LYS A 217 -14.08 29.90 1.00
C LYS A 217 -14.65 31.24 1.39
N LEU A 218 -14.24 31.80 2.51
CA LEU A 218 -14.63 33.11 3.00
C LEU A 218 -14.13 34.24 2.06
N PHE A 219 -12.87 34.16 1.61
CA PHE A 219 -12.30 35.11 0.68
C PHE A 219 -13.09 35.18 -0.64
N ILE A 220 -13.41 34.01 -1.24
CA ILE A 220 -14.19 33.94 -2.48
C ILE A 220 -15.60 34.52 -2.26
N GLY A 221 -16.23 34.19 -1.13
CA GLY A 221 -17.55 34.72 -0.77
C GLY A 221 -17.55 36.23 -0.64
N ASN A 222 -16.63 36.77 0.15
CA ASN A 222 -16.52 38.22 0.39
C ASN A 222 -16.11 38.96 -0.88
N ALA A 223 -15.12 38.47 -1.65
CA ALA A 223 -14.73 39.11 -2.92
C ALA A 223 -15.88 39.18 -3.90
N SER A 224 -16.78 38.18 -3.93
CA SER A 224 -17.98 38.21 -4.78
C SER A 224 -18.90 39.38 -4.42
N HIS A 225 -19.14 39.62 -3.15
CA HIS A 225 -20.01 40.69 -2.66
C HIS A 225 -19.37 42.09 -2.81
N GLU A 226 -18.10 42.21 -2.39
CA GLU A 226 -17.38 43.48 -2.46
C GLU A 226 -17.18 44.02 -3.89
N MET A 227 -17.10 43.13 -4.88
CA MET A 227 -17.00 43.52 -6.29
C MET A 227 -18.37 43.83 -6.93
N GLN A 228 -19.48 43.37 -6.36
CA GLN A 228 -20.82 43.67 -6.91
C GLN A 228 -21.22 45.12 -6.75
N THR A 229 -20.98 45.69 -5.58
CA THR A 229 -21.43 47.05 -5.23
C THR A 229 -20.81 48.15 -6.10
N PRO A 230 -19.47 48.29 -6.23
CA PRO A 230 -18.88 49.33 -7.09
C PRO A 230 -19.23 49.13 -8.56
N ARG A 231 -19.42 47.91 -9.01
CA ARG A 231 -19.83 47.59 -10.37
C ARG A 231 -21.24 48.12 -10.67
N VAL A 232 -22.22 47.87 -9.81
CA VAL A 232 -23.59 48.37 -9.98
C VAL A 232 -23.58 49.86 -9.99
N PHE A 233 -22.83 50.51 -9.10
CA PHE A 233 -22.69 51.95 -9.03
C PHE A 233 -22.12 52.53 -10.33
N CYS A 234 -20.99 51.99 -10.84
CA CYS A 234 -20.40 52.48 -12.10
C CYS A 234 -21.33 52.29 -13.29
N ARG A 235 -22.02 51.13 -13.34
CA ARG A 235 -22.98 50.83 -14.40
C ARG A 235 -24.14 51.84 -14.39
N THR A 236 -24.79 52.06 -13.25
CA THR A 236 -25.90 53.01 -13.12
C THR A 236 -25.48 54.42 -13.47
N ARG A 237 -24.27 54.85 -13.06
CA ARG A 237 -23.73 56.18 -13.44
C ARG A 237 -23.50 56.31 -14.94
N LEU A 238 -22.98 55.26 -15.59
CA LEU A 238 -22.81 55.30 -17.06
C LEU A 238 -24.16 55.32 -17.78
N GLU A 239 -25.13 54.55 -17.33
CA GLU A 239 -26.49 54.51 -17.88
C GLU A 239 -27.15 55.91 -17.75
N MET A 240 -27.08 56.54 -16.57
CA MET A 240 -27.59 57.92 -16.36
C MET A 240 -26.90 58.97 -17.26
N LEU A 241 -25.57 58.87 -17.46
CA LEU A 241 -24.84 59.78 -18.36
C LEU A 241 -25.20 59.52 -19.81
N MET A 242 -25.54 58.31 -20.25
CA MET A 242 -25.94 57.99 -21.61
C MET A 242 -27.37 58.48 -21.94
N GLU A 243 -28.20 58.81 -20.93
CA GLU A 243 -29.54 59.42 -21.09
C GLU A 243 -29.51 60.88 -21.28
N ASP A 244 -28.36 61.59 -21.18
CA ASP A 244 -28.25 63.01 -21.35
C ASP A 244 -28.33 63.38 -22.84
N GLU A 245 -29.39 64.06 -23.22
CA GLU A 245 -29.67 64.55 -24.60
C GLU A 245 -28.64 65.55 -25.12
N THR A 246 -27.80 66.16 -24.28
CA THR A 246 -26.77 67.14 -24.67
C THR A 246 -25.47 66.50 -25.15
N LEU A 247 -25.35 65.16 -25.10
CA LEU A 247 -24.16 64.46 -25.52
C LEU A 247 -23.95 64.49 -27.03
N THR A 248 -22.69 64.73 -27.43
CA THR A 248 -22.29 64.56 -28.83
C THR A 248 -22.20 63.06 -29.16
N GLU A 249 -22.40 62.68 -30.43
CA GLU A 249 -22.28 61.30 -30.89
C GLU A 249 -20.93 60.67 -30.49
N LYS A 250 -19.86 61.47 -30.54
CA LYS A 250 -18.52 60.98 -30.11
C LYS A 250 -18.47 60.67 -28.64
N GLN A 251 -19.05 61.45 -27.77
CA GLN A 251 -19.11 61.24 -26.32
C GLN A 251 -19.99 60.03 -26.00
N LEU A 252 -21.15 59.92 -26.65
CA LEU A 252 -22.04 58.80 -26.51
C LEU A 252 -21.33 57.47 -26.92
N SER A 253 -20.58 57.43 -28.04
CA SER A 253 -19.79 56.32 -28.50
C SER A 253 -18.75 55.91 -27.48
N GLU A 254 -18.02 56.84 -26.85
CA GLU A 254 -17.03 56.55 -25.81
C GLU A 254 -17.67 56.00 -24.52
N LEU A 255 -18.82 56.51 -24.10
CA LEU A 255 -19.60 56.02 -22.98
C LEU A 255 -20.08 54.56 -23.25
N MET A 256 -20.57 54.29 -24.46
CA MET A 256 -20.98 52.95 -24.87
C MET A 256 -19.81 51.97 -24.86
N LYS A 257 -18.62 52.37 -25.32
CA LYS A 257 -17.41 51.52 -25.24
C LYS A 257 -17.03 51.23 -23.79
N THR A 258 -17.09 52.26 -22.94
CA THR A 258 -16.80 52.12 -21.50
C THR A 258 -17.81 51.18 -20.81
N HIS A 259 -19.10 51.35 -21.13
CA HIS A 259 -20.15 50.47 -20.61
C HIS A 259 -19.94 49.02 -21.03
N ARG A 260 -19.63 48.73 -22.31
CA ARG A 260 -19.30 47.37 -22.81
C ARG A 260 -18.07 46.81 -22.11
N THR A 261 -17.05 47.62 -21.84
CA THR A 261 -15.85 47.20 -21.13
C THR A 261 -16.20 46.80 -19.69
N LEU A 262 -17.04 47.57 -19.00
CA LEU A 262 -17.51 47.25 -17.65
C LEU A 262 -18.36 45.98 -17.62
N GLU A 263 -19.20 45.72 -18.61
CA GLU A 263 -19.97 44.49 -18.75
C GLU A 263 -19.06 43.26 -18.97
N ASN A 264 -18.02 43.44 -19.81
CA ASN A 264 -17.04 42.37 -20.05
C ASN A 264 -16.27 42.03 -18.78
N LEU A 265 -15.78 43.01 -18.03
CA LEU A 265 -15.15 42.84 -16.73
C LEU A 265 -16.09 42.13 -15.73
N THR A 266 -17.37 42.51 -15.77
CA THR A 266 -18.42 41.89 -14.96
C THR A 266 -18.58 40.40 -15.24
N ARG A 267 -18.68 40.03 -16.52
CA ARG A 267 -18.82 38.64 -16.94
C ARG A 267 -17.57 37.82 -16.59
N LEU A 268 -16.40 38.40 -16.82
CA LEU A 268 -15.11 37.78 -16.49
C LEU A 268 -15.00 37.49 -15.00
N ASN A 269 -15.32 38.46 -14.14
CA ASN A 269 -15.26 38.30 -12.70
C ASN A 269 -16.25 37.24 -12.19
N LYS A 270 -17.52 37.27 -12.67
CA LYS A 270 -18.51 36.23 -12.35
C LYS A 270 -18.02 34.84 -12.74
N SER A 271 -17.41 34.70 -13.93
CA SER A 271 -16.90 33.42 -14.41
C SER A 271 -15.72 32.92 -13.59
N LEU A 272 -14.79 33.82 -13.18
CA LEU A 272 -13.67 33.48 -12.32
C LEU A 272 -14.13 33.01 -10.92
N LEU A 273 -15.06 33.78 -10.31
CA LEU A 273 -15.62 33.40 -9.01
C LEU A 273 -16.37 32.07 -9.08
N LEU A 274 -17.08 31.81 -10.18
CA LEU A 274 -17.76 30.52 -10.39
C LEU A 274 -16.76 29.38 -10.53
N LEU A 275 -15.67 29.56 -11.31
CA LEU A 275 -14.57 28.61 -11.41
C LEU A 275 -13.99 28.28 -10.04
N CYS A 276 -13.67 29.30 -9.24
CA CYS A 276 -13.18 29.12 -7.89
C CYS A 276 -14.17 28.31 -6.99
N LYS A 277 -15.47 28.57 -7.10
CA LYS A 277 -16.50 27.86 -6.36
C LYS A 277 -16.59 26.39 -6.79
N ILE A 278 -16.47 26.09 -8.09
CA ILE A 278 -16.48 24.73 -8.63
C ILE A 278 -15.25 23.95 -8.14
N GLU A 279 -14.06 24.54 -8.27
CA GLU A 279 -12.80 23.93 -7.83
C GLU A 279 -12.77 23.63 -6.32
N ASN A 280 -13.43 24.48 -5.53
CA ASN A 280 -13.59 24.31 -4.09
C ASN A 280 -14.84 23.48 -3.70
N ARG A 281 -15.50 22.79 -4.63
CA ARG A 281 -16.66 21.93 -4.40
C ARG A 281 -17.75 22.56 -3.55
N GLN A 282 -18.04 23.87 -3.75
CA GLN A 282 -18.98 24.63 -2.93
C GLN A 282 -20.46 24.44 -3.32
N PHE A 283 -20.78 23.51 -4.22
CA PHE A 283 -22.12 23.16 -4.66
C PHE A 283 -22.56 21.87 -3.99
N THR A 284 -23.53 21.98 -3.08
CA THR A 284 -24.03 20.84 -2.28
C THR A 284 -25.46 20.43 -2.65
N ASP A 285 -26.13 21.20 -3.50
CA ASP A 285 -27.52 21.03 -3.97
C ASP A 285 -27.61 20.02 -5.14
N VAL A 286 -27.16 18.79 -4.92
CA VAL A 286 -27.17 17.73 -5.93
C VAL A 286 -28.57 17.16 -6.11
N LYS A 287 -29.03 17.08 -7.35
CA LYS A 287 -30.32 16.51 -7.75
C LYS A 287 -30.14 15.60 -8.97
N SER A 288 -31.04 14.63 -9.15
CA SER A 288 -31.12 13.83 -10.37
C SER A 288 -31.79 14.64 -11.49
N LEU A 289 -31.03 15.02 -12.52
CA LEU A 289 -31.46 15.91 -13.59
C LEU A 289 -31.43 15.19 -14.94
N CYS A 290 -32.45 15.46 -15.77
CA CYS A 290 -32.46 15.07 -17.17
C CYS A 290 -31.89 16.24 -18.00
N LEU A 291 -30.67 16.11 -18.52
CA LEU A 291 -29.96 17.21 -19.17
C LEU A 291 -30.61 17.64 -20.50
N ASN A 292 -31.21 16.72 -21.24
CA ASN A 292 -31.91 17.07 -22.47
C ASN A 292 -33.16 17.93 -22.19
N GLU A 293 -33.95 17.62 -21.15
CA GLU A 293 -35.09 18.46 -20.77
C GLU A 293 -34.64 19.88 -20.37
N LEU A 294 -33.56 19.96 -19.58
CA LEU A 294 -33.02 21.23 -19.13
C LEU A 294 -32.46 22.06 -20.30
N LEU A 295 -31.75 21.43 -21.26
CA LEU A 295 -31.20 22.17 -22.41
C LEU A 295 -32.30 22.66 -23.33
N LEU A 296 -33.35 21.87 -23.56
CA LEU A 296 -34.46 22.27 -24.45
C LEU A 296 -35.22 23.51 -23.94
N GLN A 297 -35.26 23.73 -22.61
CA GLN A 297 -35.84 24.94 -22.03
C GLN A 297 -35.14 26.22 -22.49
N TYR A 298 -33.82 26.17 -22.73
CA TYR A 298 -33.04 27.33 -23.18
C TYR A 298 -32.88 27.39 -24.70
N LEU A 299 -33.12 26.30 -25.41
CA LEU A 299 -32.85 26.23 -26.86
C LEU A 299 -33.66 27.22 -27.66
N ASP A 300 -34.95 27.41 -27.33
CA ASP A 300 -35.82 28.30 -28.06
C ASP A 300 -35.44 29.77 -27.87
N ASP A 301 -35.00 30.18 -26.70
CA ASP A 301 -34.44 31.51 -26.45
C ASP A 301 -33.21 31.79 -27.34
N TYR A 302 -32.31 30.80 -27.47
CA TYR A 302 -31.13 30.94 -28.34
C TYR A 302 -31.50 30.99 -29.82
N LYS A 303 -32.48 30.21 -30.28
CA LYS A 303 -33.00 30.29 -31.67
C LYS A 303 -33.55 31.64 -31.97
N GLU A 304 -34.32 32.25 -31.06
CA GLU A 304 -34.87 33.60 -31.22
C GLU A 304 -33.76 34.65 -31.29
N VAL A 305 -32.83 34.66 -30.32
CA VAL A 305 -31.73 35.64 -30.25
C VAL A 305 -30.83 35.59 -31.49
N TYR A 306 -30.56 34.38 -32.02
CA TYR A 306 -29.68 34.17 -33.17
C TYR A 306 -30.42 33.89 -34.48
N ALA A 307 -31.72 34.21 -34.58
CA ALA A 307 -32.56 34.02 -35.79
C ALA A 307 -31.97 34.68 -37.05
N TYR A 308 -31.29 35.79 -36.88
CA TYR A 308 -30.64 36.57 -37.96
C TYR A 308 -29.50 35.79 -38.66
N ARG A 309 -28.97 34.71 -38.08
CA ARG A 309 -27.91 33.86 -38.66
C ARG A 309 -28.46 32.76 -39.59
N HIS A 310 -29.76 32.58 -39.64
CA HIS A 310 -30.43 31.52 -40.44
C HIS A 310 -29.90 30.11 -40.19
N VAL A 311 -29.56 29.79 -38.93
CA VAL A 311 -28.99 28.49 -38.51
C VAL A 311 -30.08 27.44 -38.45
N GLN A 312 -29.78 26.24 -38.97
CA GLN A 312 -30.62 25.06 -38.79
C GLN A 312 -30.23 24.32 -37.51
N VAL A 313 -31.23 23.95 -36.70
CA VAL A 313 -31.01 23.26 -35.45
C VAL A 313 -31.70 21.90 -35.49
N GLU A 314 -30.90 20.84 -35.40
CA GLU A 314 -31.35 19.42 -35.36
C GLU A 314 -31.21 18.92 -33.94
N VAL A 315 -32.24 18.22 -33.45
CA VAL A 315 -32.27 17.63 -32.11
C VAL A 315 -32.61 16.16 -32.20
N HIS A 316 -31.69 15.30 -31.76
CA HIS A 316 -31.84 13.85 -31.69
C HIS A 316 -31.79 13.39 -30.25
N VAL A 317 -32.88 12.95 -29.70
CA VAL A 317 -33.01 12.41 -28.36
C VAL A 317 -33.35 10.94 -28.45
N GLU A 318 -32.37 10.07 -28.11
CA GLU A 318 -32.62 8.63 -28.04
C GLU A 318 -33.15 8.28 -26.65
N GLU A 319 -32.44 8.76 -25.60
CA GLU A 319 -32.79 8.56 -24.19
C GLU A 319 -32.47 9.80 -23.36
N CYS A 320 -33.00 9.83 -22.13
CA CYS A 320 -32.68 10.90 -21.17
C CYS A 320 -31.26 10.71 -20.62
N PHE A 321 -30.37 11.64 -20.89
CA PHE A 321 -29.05 11.73 -20.23
C PHE A 321 -29.21 12.25 -18.80
N ARG A 322 -29.23 11.32 -17.85
CA ARG A 322 -29.51 11.58 -16.44
C ARG A 322 -28.22 11.66 -15.64
N LEU A 323 -28.03 12.79 -14.93
CA LEU A 323 -26.88 13.00 -14.06
C LEU A 323 -27.32 13.50 -12.67
N GLU A 324 -26.54 13.13 -11.65
CA GLU A 324 -26.68 13.69 -10.31
C GLU A 324 -25.74 14.91 -10.17
N MET A 325 -26.29 16.10 -10.25
CA MET A 325 -25.50 17.34 -10.17
C MET A 325 -26.33 18.55 -9.71
N SER A 326 -25.65 19.64 -9.42
CA SER A 326 -26.32 20.91 -9.13
C SER A 326 -27.01 21.43 -10.40
N GLU A 327 -28.28 21.80 -10.28
CA GLU A 327 -29.08 22.35 -11.39
C GLU A 327 -28.46 23.64 -11.93
N SER A 328 -27.92 24.49 -11.06
CA SER A 328 -27.24 25.72 -11.44
C SER A 328 -25.99 25.46 -12.28
N LEU A 329 -25.21 24.42 -11.94
CA LEU A 329 -24.02 24.03 -12.71
C LEU A 329 -24.40 23.31 -14.02
N ALA A 330 -25.44 22.49 -14.01
CA ALA A 330 -25.98 21.88 -15.24
C ALA A 330 -26.40 22.98 -16.24
N THR A 331 -27.11 24.00 -15.78
CA THR A 331 -27.51 25.14 -16.59
C THR A 331 -26.30 25.91 -17.16
N VAL A 332 -25.28 26.17 -16.33
CA VAL A 332 -24.03 26.84 -16.79
C VAL A 332 -23.30 25.97 -17.83
N LEU A 333 -23.19 24.67 -17.63
CA LEU A 333 -22.54 23.74 -18.57
C LEU A 333 -23.25 23.75 -19.92
N LEU A 334 -24.55 23.53 -19.92
CA LEU A 334 -25.36 23.45 -21.15
C LEU A 334 -25.43 24.77 -21.90
N THR A 335 -25.66 25.90 -21.18
CA THR A 335 -25.75 27.23 -21.82
C THR A 335 -24.42 27.71 -22.36
N ASN A 336 -23.25 27.36 -21.76
CA ASN A 336 -21.95 27.69 -22.33
C ASN A 336 -21.69 26.93 -23.63
N LEU A 337 -22.01 25.61 -23.69
CA LEU A 337 -21.89 24.84 -24.92
C LEU A 337 -22.84 25.32 -26.00
N LEU A 338 -24.10 25.57 -25.64
CA LEU A 338 -25.11 26.05 -26.55
C LEU A 338 -24.73 27.43 -27.12
N LYS A 339 -24.33 28.35 -26.26
CA LYS A 339 -23.82 29.67 -26.66
C LYS A 339 -22.62 29.57 -27.61
N ASN A 340 -21.68 28.65 -27.29
CA ASN A 340 -20.50 28.44 -28.12
C ASN A 340 -20.91 27.98 -29.53
N ALA A 341 -21.84 27.02 -29.64
CA ALA A 341 -22.35 26.54 -30.91
C ALA A 341 -23.01 27.70 -31.74
N PHE A 342 -23.92 28.47 -31.14
CA PHE A 342 -24.61 29.57 -31.84
C PHE A 342 -23.70 30.75 -32.20
N VAL A 343 -22.69 31.07 -31.39
CA VAL A 343 -21.74 32.17 -31.68
C VAL A 343 -20.76 31.79 -32.79
N HIS A 344 -20.34 30.52 -32.86
CA HIS A 344 -19.28 30.08 -33.77
C HIS A 344 -19.78 29.31 -35.01
N VAL A 345 -21.07 29.00 -35.11
CA VAL A 345 -21.62 28.39 -36.33
C VAL A 345 -21.46 29.37 -37.50
N THR A 346 -21.15 28.83 -38.68
CA THR A 346 -21.16 29.60 -39.93
C THR A 346 -22.59 30.06 -40.28
N GLU A 347 -22.74 31.17 -40.98
CA GLU A 347 -24.07 31.70 -41.41
C GLU A 347 -24.78 30.64 -42.30
N GLY A 348 -26.03 30.33 -42.01
CA GLY A 348 -26.77 29.28 -42.67
C GLY A 348 -26.29 27.86 -42.32
N GLY A 349 -25.37 27.70 -41.37
CA GLY A 349 -24.87 26.39 -40.96
C GLY A 349 -25.82 25.58 -40.06
N VAL A 350 -25.38 24.42 -39.66
CA VAL A 350 -26.17 23.46 -38.87
C VAL A 350 -25.58 23.34 -37.44
N ILE A 351 -26.45 23.32 -36.43
CA ILE A 351 -26.18 22.90 -35.07
C ILE A 351 -26.92 21.61 -34.80
N ALA A 352 -26.24 20.55 -34.45
CA ALA A 352 -26.85 19.27 -34.05
C ALA A 352 -26.62 18.97 -32.59
N LEU A 353 -27.68 18.54 -31.92
CA LEU A 353 -27.73 18.10 -30.54
C LEU A 353 -28.10 16.63 -30.50
N SER A 354 -27.30 15.79 -29.84
CA SER A 354 -27.68 14.36 -29.67
C SER A 354 -27.48 13.92 -28.22
N PHE A 355 -28.45 13.17 -27.71
CA PHE A 355 -28.48 12.62 -26.37
C PHE A 355 -28.69 11.12 -26.40
N THR A 356 -27.91 10.40 -25.64
CA THR A 356 -28.09 8.97 -25.30
C THR A 356 -28.20 8.82 -23.79
N ALA A 357 -28.40 7.62 -23.27
CA ALA A 357 -28.44 7.35 -21.83
C ALA A 357 -27.17 7.79 -21.09
N SER A 358 -26.00 7.77 -21.77
CA SER A 358 -24.67 8.00 -21.15
C SER A 358 -23.88 9.14 -21.77
N SER A 359 -24.41 9.83 -22.78
CA SER A 359 -23.66 10.90 -23.45
C SER A 359 -24.54 12.05 -23.98
N PHE A 360 -23.95 13.21 -24.02
CA PHE A 360 -24.45 14.40 -24.72
C PHE A 360 -23.41 14.88 -25.71
N ARG A 361 -23.84 15.14 -26.94
CA ARG A 361 -23.02 15.69 -28.02
C ARG A 361 -23.68 16.93 -28.61
N ILE A 362 -22.88 17.98 -28.78
CA ILE A 362 -23.27 19.17 -29.52
C ILE A 362 -22.26 19.42 -30.62
N SER A 363 -22.76 19.63 -31.85
CA SER A 363 -21.91 20.00 -32.97
C SER A 363 -22.40 21.26 -33.67
N ASN A 364 -21.48 21.99 -34.28
CA ASN A 364 -21.78 23.14 -35.14
C ASN A 364 -20.85 23.19 -36.33
N THR A 365 -21.35 23.66 -37.47
CA THR A 365 -20.56 23.90 -38.67
C THR A 365 -19.50 24.95 -38.43
N GLY A 366 -18.26 24.70 -38.90
CA GLY A 366 -17.14 25.61 -38.75
C GLY A 366 -16.08 25.41 -39.84
N ASP A 367 -15.19 26.41 -40.00
CA ASP A 367 -14.25 26.47 -41.14
C ASP A 367 -12.90 25.76 -40.85
N ALA A 368 -12.45 25.70 -39.61
CA ALA A 368 -11.13 25.16 -39.25
C ALA A 368 -11.12 24.54 -37.85
N SER A 369 -10.28 23.50 -37.70
CA SER A 369 -10.08 22.82 -36.39
C SER A 369 -9.43 23.75 -35.38
N LEU A 370 -9.92 23.71 -34.12
CA LEU A 370 -9.33 24.41 -32.99
C LEU A 370 -8.21 23.59 -32.37
N ASP A 371 -7.31 24.23 -31.61
CA ASP A 371 -6.26 23.53 -30.87
C ASP A 371 -6.84 22.71 -29.71
N LYS A 372 -6.89 21.37 -29.90
CA LYS A 372 -7.44 20.43 -28.92
C LYS A 372 -6.81 20.53 -27.54
N ASN A 373 -5.54 20.90 -27.47
CA ASN A 373 -4.81 20.95 -26.20
C ASN A 373 -5.10 22.22 -25.41
N ARG A 374 -5.48 23.31 -26.10
CA ARG A 374 -5.61 24.64 -25.52
C ARG A 374 -7.04 25.14 -25.41
N ILE A 375 -7.97 24.54 -26.13
CA ILE A 375 -9.36 25.02 -26.23
C ILE A 375 -10.08 25.09 -24.86
N PHE A 376 -9.64 24.29 -23.88
CA PHE A 376 -10.17 24.26 -22.50
C PHE A 376 -9.34 25.09 -21.52
N GLU A 377 -8.22 25.70 -21.98
CA GLU A 377 -7.43 26.60 -21.14
C GLU A 377 -8.18 27.89 -20.83
N ARG A 378 -7.92 28.43 -19.64
CA ARG A 378 -8.51 29.75 -19.24
C ARG A 378 -7.97 30.86 -20.13
N PHE A 379 -8.86 31.77 -20.55
CA PHE A 379 -8.55 32.91 -21.40
C PHE A 379 -8.11 32.58 -22.83
N TYR A 380 -8.14 31.32 -23.22
CA TYR A 380 -7.84 30.94 -24.59
C TYR A 380 -8.94 31.39 -25.54
N LYS A 381 -8.54 32.01 -26.64
CA LYS A 381 -9.42 32.47 -27.72
C LYS A 381 -8.74 32.22 -29.04
N GLU A 382 -9.45 31.67 -29.97
CA GLU A 382 -9.01 31.58 -31.36
C GLU A 382 -9.69 32.67 -32.15
N GLY A 383 -8.91 33.62 -32.68
CA GLY A 383 -9.41 34.80 -33.41
C GLY A 383 -9.82 35.99 -32.54
N LYS A 384 -10.18 37.10 -33.20
CA LYS A 384 -10.60 38.39 -32.61
C LYS A 384 -12.10 38.45 -32.31
N ALA A 385 -12.68 37.43 -31.68
CA ALA A 385 -14.10 37.50 -31.30
C ALA A 385 -14.30 38.54 -30.21
N GLU A 386 -14.80 39.73 -30.58
CA GLU A 386 -15.17 40.78 -29.65
C GLU A 386 -16.27 40.29 -28.68
N GLY A 387 -16.03 40.46 -27.36
CA GLY A 387 -17.01 40.14 -26.31
C GLY A 387 -16.93 38.72 -25.72
N SER A 388 -16.05 37.84 -26.22
CA SER A 388 -15.77 36.55 -25.57
C SER A 388 -14.78 36.71 -24.42
N THR A 389 -15.02 36.06 -23.27
CA THR A 389 -14.11 36.08 -22.11
C THR A 389 -13.02 35.01 -22.17
N GLY A 390 -13.15 33.98 -23.02
CA GLY A 390 -12.28 32.82 -23.05
C GLY A 390 -12.39 31.92 -21.82
N LEU A 391 -13.50 32.03 -21.06
CA LEU A 391 -13.74 31.24 -19.85
C LEU A 391 -14.88 30.20 -19.99
N GLY A 392 -15.69 30.29 -21.06
CA GLY A 392 -16.87 29.43 -21.21
C GLY A 392 -16.52 27.92 -21.27
N LEU A 393 -15.57 27.53 -22.13
CA LEU A 393 -15.14 26.12 -22.24
C LEU A 393 -14.30 25.68 -21.04
N ALA A 394 -13.54 26.59 -20.41
CA ALA A 394 -12.86 26.29 -19.15
C ALA A 394 -13.85 26.01 -18.01
N LEU A 395 -15.00 26.71 -17.96
CA LEU A 395 -16.10 26.41 -17.03
C LEU A 395 -16.70 25.02 -17.30
N VAL A 396 -16.96 24.72 -18.57
CA VAL A 396 -17.47 23.39 -18.98
C VAL A 396 -16.51 22.27 -18.52
N ASP A 397 -15.22 22.43 -18.78
CA ASP A 397 -14.19 21.47 -18.37
C ASP A 397 -14.11 21.31 -16.84
N SER A 398 -14.14 22.43 -16.10
CA SER A 398 -14.09 22.39 -14.63
C SER A 398 -15.35 21.73 -14.03
N ILE A 399 -16.53 21.94 -14.62
CA ILE A 399 -17.77 21.26 -14.20
C ILE A 399 -17.68 19.77 -14.51
N CYS A 400 -17.25 19.40 -15.72
CA CYS A 400 -17.08 17.97 -16.08
C CYS A 400 -16.13 17.26 -15.13
N LYS A 401 -14.98 17.86 -14.82
CA LYS A 401 -14.03 17.30 -13.85
C LYS A 401 -14.61 17.16 -12.44
N ALA A 402 -15.40 18.15 -11.98
CA ALA A 402 -16.02 18.11 -10.65
C ALA A 402 -17.04 16.96 -10.49
N TYR A 403 -17.71 16.57 -11.58
CA TYR A 403 -18.69 15.48 -11.64
C TYR A 403 -18.19 14.21 -12.31
N HIS A 404 -16.85 14.07 -12.51
CA HIS A 404 -16.21 12.91 -13.11
C HIS A 404 -16.69 12.54 -14.52
N LEU A 405 -17.11 13.56 -15.30
CA LEU A 405 -17.53 13.42 -16.67
C LEU A 405 -16.33 13.58 -17.61
N THR A 406 -16.34 12.86 -18.72
CA THR A 406 -15.32 12.98 -19.76
C THR A 406 -15.79 13.98 -20.83
N LEU A 407 -15.06 15.11 -20.96
CA LEU A 407 -15.26 16.11 -22.01
C LEU A 407 -14.26 15.88 -23.13
N SER A 408 -14.73 15.86 -24.36
CA SER A 408 -13.88 15.74 -25.56
C SER A 408 -14.29 16.72 -26.65
N TYR A 409 -13.32 17.07 -27.51
CA TYR A 409 -13.51 17.87 -28.71
C TYR A 409 -12.89 17.18 -29.90
N THR A 410 -13.66 17.12 -31.01
CA THR A 410 -13.17 16.68 -32.32
C THR A 410 -13.64 17.65 -33.39
N PHE A 411 -12.92 17.67 -34.54
CA PHE A 411 -13.32 18.41 -35.72
C PHE A 411 -13.33 17.41 -36.88
N GLU A 412 -14.53 17.13 -37.41
CA GLU A 412 -14.78 16.14 -38.46
C GLU A 412 -15.83 16.68 -39.41
N ASP A 413 -15.68 16.43 -40.70
CA ASP A 413 -16.59 16.84 -41.76
C ASP A 413 -17.03 18.30 -41.73
N GLY A 414 -16.11 19.21 -41.36
CA GLY A 414 -16.41 20.65 -41.23
C GLY A 414 -17.27 20.99 -40.03
N GLN A 415 -17.30 20.14 -38.99
CA GLN A 415 -18.07 20.39 -37.77
C GLN A 415 -17.16 20.34 -36.53
N HIS A 416 -17.34 21.30 -35.66
CA HIS A 416 -16.83 21.28 -34.30
C HIS A 416 -17.75 20.41 -33.45
N ILE A 417 -17.24 19.38 -32.81
CA ILE A 417 -18.02 18.41 -32.03
C ILE A 417 -17.49 18.42 -30.60
N PHE A 418 -18.37 18.76 -29.66
CA PHE A 418 -18.10 18.63 -28.22
C PHE A 418 -18.95 17.49 -27.67
N SER A 419 -18.30 16.55 -26.95
CA SER A 419 -18.99 15.39 -26.38
C SER A 419 -18.71 15.28 -24.89
N ILE A 420 -19.77 15.02 -24.11
CA ILE A 420 -19.72 14.75 -22.68
C ILE A 420 -20.20 13.31 -22.47
N VAL A 421 -19.44 12.52 -21.75
CA VAL A 421 -19.73 11.12 -21.44
C VAL A 421 -19.63 10.92 -19.92
N SER A 422 -20.61 10.16 -19.36
CA SER A 422 -20.65 9.80 -17.94
C SER A 422 -19.91 8.50 -17.64
#